data_01096de68317714d9abe1682df283d14
#
_entry.id   01096de68317714d9abe1682df283d14
#
_cell.length_a   1.000
_cell.length_b   1.000
_cell.length_c   1.000
_cell.angle_alpha   90.00
_cell.angle_beta   90.00
_cell.angle_gamma   90.00
#
_symmetry.space_group_name_H-M   'P 1'
#
loop_
_entity.id
_entity.type
_entity.pdbx_description
1 polymer ?
#
loop_
_entity_poly.entity_id
_entity_poly.type
_entity_poly.pdbx_seq_one_letter_code
_entity_poly.pdbx_strand_id
1 'polypeptide(L)'
;MTAVGRAKRPWLDRIRPRTDGWSVLALPAVVFLGAFFLVPLVAMSVRSVTDPPGAGLANYEQFFGEAAYVRVLLNTFWIALLATVACLVIGYPFAYLMTIVPGRVAGLLLIAVLLPFWSSLLVRTFAWQVILRDTGIINRFLLDLGAISEPLTLIRTTGGVIAGMTHILLPFMVLPLFAVMRRIDPEYGRAAANLGASPISAFLRIFVPLSLPGVLAGCLLVFILALGFYITPALLGGLRDQMISQLIVQQIQQRLDWGFGTAMSVLLVGITLVILFVASRAIRLRDVFGSVVED
;
A
#
# COMPACT_ATOMS: atom_id res chain seq x y z
N MET A 1 -3.39 -66.18 -1.14
CA MET A 1 -3.07 -65.13 -2.10
C MET A 1 -4.07 -64.01 -1.91
N THR A 2 -3.72 -63.02 -1.09
CA THR A 2 -4.58 -61.89 -0.71
C THR A 2 -4.13 -60.65 -1.46
N ALA A 3 -5.02 -60.08 -2.29
CA ALA A 3 -4.81 -58.90 -3.08
C ALA A 3 -4.76 -57.69 -2.15
N VAL A 4 -3.58 -57.02 -2.07
CA VAL A 4 -3.40 -55.74 -1.39
C VAL A 4 -4.05 -54.64 -2.24
N GLY A 5 -5.21 -54.13 -1.77
CA GLY A 5 -5.90 -53.00 -2.37
C GLY A 5 -5.05 -51.74 -2.28
N ARG A 6 -4.65 -51.15 -3.43
CA ARG A 6 -4.02 -49.83 -3.52
C ARG A 6 -4.97 -48.75 -2.98
N ALA A 7 -4.66 -48.20 -1.84
CA ALA A 7 -5.35 -47.04 -1.30
C ALA A 7 -5.24 -45.84 -2.29
N LYS A 8 -6.37 -45.47 -2.90
CA LYS A 8 -6.48 -44.25 -3.71
C LYS A 8 -6.19 -43.02 -2.82
N ARG A 9 -5.23 -42.19 -3.19
CA ARG A 9 -4.88 -40.94 -2.50
C ARG A 9 -5.91 -39.86 -2.83
N PRO A 10 -6.86 -39.54 -1.95
CA PRO A 10 -8.00 -38.65 -2.26
C PRO A 10 -7.66 -37.19 -2.45
N TRP A 11 -6.38 -36.77 -2.21
CA TRP A 11 -5.97 -35.40 -2.33
C TRP A 11 -5.55 -34.99 -3.76
N LEU A 12 -5.19 -35.95 -4.63
CA LEU A 12 -4.81 -35.65 -6.01
C LEU A 12 -6.02 -35.32 -6.91
N ASP A 13 -7.23 -35.73 -6.52
CA ASP A 13 -8.46 -35.41 -7.28
C ASP A 13 -9.00 -33.99 -7.01
N ARG A 14 -8.48 -33.27 -5.99
CA ARG A 14 -8.84 -31.88 -5.70
C ARG A 14 -8.12 -30.85 -6.58
N ILE A 15 -7.09 -31.23 -7.33
CA ILE A 15 -6.28 -30.34 -8.15
C ILE A 15 -6.67 -30.38 -9.64
N ARG A 16 -7.59 -31.24 -10.04
CA ARG A 16 -8.14 -31.16 -11.40
C ARG A 16 -9.00 -29.91 -11.48
N PRO A 17 -8.63 -28.89 -12.28
CA PRO A 17 -9.53 -27.79 -12.56
C PRO A 17 -10.77 -28.43 -13.22
N ARG A 18 -11.91 -28.37 -12.54
CA ARG A 18 -13.19 -28.62 -13.21
C ARG A 18 -13.28 -27.51 -14.26
N THR A 19 -13.04 -27.84 -15.50
CA THR A 19 -13.38 -27.00 -16.64
C THR A 19 -14.90 -27.03 -16.77
N ASP A 20 -15.59 -26.43 -15.81
CA ASP A 20 -16.99 -26.11 -15.89
C ASP A 20 -17.11 -25.13 -17.04
N GLY A 21 -18.13 -25.27 -17.90
CA GLY A 21 -18.30 -24.38 -19.09
C GLY A 21 -18.27 -22.89 -18.75
N TRP A 22 -18.43 -22.51 -17.49
CA TRP A 22 -18.25 -21.17 -16.93
C TRP A 22 -16.82 -20.62 -17.00
N SER A 23 -15.80 -21.49 -16.90
CA SER A 23 -14.38 -21.07 -17.04
C SER A 23 -14.07 -20.62 -18.47
N VAL A 24 -14.74 -21.18 -19.48
CA VAL A 24 -14.59 -20.76 -20.88
C VAL A 24 -15.21 -19.38 -21.12
N LEU A 25 -16.31 -19.04 -20.41
CA LEU A 25 -16.93 -17.72 -20.48
C LEU A 25 -16.04 -16.62 -19.86
N ALA A 26 -15.21 -16.94 -18.88
CA ALA A 26 -14.27 -15.99 -18.29
C ALA A 26 -13.01 -15.77 -19.16
N LEU A 27 -12.69 -16.72 -20.06
CA LEU A 27 -11.46 -16.68 -20.86
C LEU A 27 -11.30 -15.40 -21.69
N PRO A 28 -12.32 -14.90 -22.43
CA PRO A 28 -12.18 -13.66 -23.20
C PRO A 28 -11.82 -12.46 -22.31
N ALA A 29 -12.43 -12.35 -21.13
CA ALA A 29 -12.16 -11.27 -20.20
C ALA A 29 -10.72 -11.37 -19.63
N VAL A 30 -10.27 -12.56 -19.25
CA VAL A 30 -8.91 -12.80 -18.76
C VAL A 30 -7.88 -12.52 -19.83
N VAL A 31 -8.11 -12.97 -21.08
CA VAL A 31 -7.20 -12.71 -22.22
C VAL A 31 -7.15 -11.22 -22.52
N PHE A 32 -8.30 -10.54 -22.56
CA PHE A 32 -8.37 -9.10 -22.81
C PHE A 32 -7.61 -8.31 -21.74
N LEU A 33 -7.92 -8.54 -20.46
CA LEU A 33 -7.24 -7.85 -19.34
C LEU A 33 -5.75 -8.18 -19.30
N GLY A 34 -5.39 -9.46 -19.53
CA GLY A 34 -3.99 -9.89 -19.56
C GLY A 34 -3.23 -9.22 -20.71
N ALA A 35 -3.80 -9.18 -21.92
CA ALA A 35 -3.17 -8.51 -23.07
C ALA A 35 -3.04 -7.00 -22.82
N PHE A 36 -4.09 -6.33 -22.33
CA PHE A 36 -4.08 -4.90 -22.05
C PHE A 36 -3.07 -4.50 -20.97
N PHE A 37 -2.78 -5.39 -20.02
CA PHE A 37 -1.80 -5.18 -18.97
C PHE A 37 -0.39 -5.58 -19.42
N LEU A 38 -0.23 -6.79 -19.99
CA LEU A 38 1.09 -7.34 -20.29
C LEU A 38 1.74 -6.70 -21.51
N VAL A 39 0.97 -6.39 -22.56
CA VAL A 39 1.53 -5.82 -23.79
C VAL A 39 2.22 -4.47 -23.53
N PRO A 40 1.60 -3.48 -22.85
CA PRO A 40 2.31 -2.24 -22.50
C PRO A 40 3.51 -2.48 -21.59
N LEU A 41 3.40 -3.38 -20.60
CA LEU A 41 4.50 -3.69 -19.69
C LEU A 41 5.71 -4.27 -20.42
N VAL A 42 5.48 -5.23 -21.32
CA VAL A 42 6.54 -5.81 -22.17
C VAL A 42 7.10 -4.76 -23.12
N ALA A 43 6.24 -3.96 -23.75
CA ALA A 43 6.69 -2.89 -24.65
C ALA A 43 7.60 -1.87 -23.92
N MET A 44 7.24 -1.46 -22.70
CA MET A 44 8.09 -0.59 -21.88
C MET A 44 9.40 -1.28 -21.48
N SER A 45 9.35 -2.57 -21.11
CA SER A 45 10.54 -3.34 -20.78
C SER A 45 11.50 -3.49 -21.96
N VAL A 46 10.98 -3.69 -23.15
CA VAL A 46 11.77 -3.71 -24.39
C VAL A 46 12.38 -2.34 -24.67
N ARG A 47 11.61 -1.26 -24.59
CA ARG A 47 12.11 0.12 -24.78
C ARG A 47 13.22 0.50 -23.82
N SER A 48 13.18 0.01 -22.59
CA SER A 48 14.20 0.32 -21.59
C SER A 48 15.63 -0.12 -21.99
N VAL A 49 15.74 -1.09 -22.92
CA VAL A 49 17.01 -1.61 -23.42
C VAL A 49 17.28 -1.31 -24.91
N THR A 50 16.25 -0.91 -25.65
CA THR A 50 16.37 -0.65 -27.11
C THR A 50 16.30 0.82 -27.49
N ASP A 51 15.92 1.70 -26.59
CA ASP A 51 15.79 3.14 -26.83
C ASP A 51 16.80 3.93 -25.95
N PRO A 52 17.71 4.72 -26.56
CA PRO A 52 17.95 4.87 -28.00
C PRO A 52 18.51 3.59 -28.66
N PRO A 53 18.46 3.47 -30.00
CA PRO A 53 18.97 2.28 -30.70
C PRO A 53 20.40 1.94 -30.29
N GLY A 54 20.61 0.69 -29.83
CA GLY A 54 21.91 0.23 -29.34
C GLY A 54 22.21 0.53 -27.87
N ALA A 55 21.24 1.11 -27.12
CA ALA A 55 21.46 1.47 -25.71
C ALA A 55 21.81 0.26 -24.81
N GLY A 56 21.22 -0.92 -25.06
CA GLY A 56 21.48 -2.08 -24.21
C GLY A 56 21.18 -1.78 -22.74
N LEU A 57 22.20 -1.86 -21.87
CA LEU A 57 22.07 -1.56 -20.45
C LEU A 57 22.48 -0.11 -20.09
N ALA A 58 22.79 0.75 -21.06
CA ALA A 58 23.29 2.10 -20.80
C ALA A 58 22.30 2.95 -19.95
N ASN A 59 20.99 2.80 -20.15
CA ASN A 59 19.99 3.47 -19.32
C ASN A 59 20.06 3.07 -17.83
N TYR A 60 20.38 1.81 -17.55
CA TYR A 60 20.56 1.31 -16.19
C TYR A 60 21.91 1.74 -15.61
N GLU A 61 22.98 1.73 -16.42
CA GLU A 61 24.30 2.24 -16.02
C GLU A 61 24.21 3.73 -15.68
N GLN A 62 23.51 4.53 -16.47
CA GLN A 62 23.24 5.93 -16.19
C GLN A 62 22.49 6.10 -14.87
N PHE A 63 21.44 5.30 -14.62
CA PHE A 63 20.65 5.37 -13.39
C PHE A 63 21.50 5.11 -12.15
N PHE A 64 22.31 4.03 -12.16
CA PHE A 64 23.15 3.66 -11.01
C PHE A 64 24.45 4.47 -10.94
N GLY A 65 24.92 5.01 -12.06
CA GLY A 65 26.10 5.86 -12.11
C GLY A 65 25.90 7.25 -11.51
N GLU A 66 24.66 7.77 -11.50
CA GLU A 66 24.36 9.07 -10.94
C GLU A 66 23.71 8.94 -9.55
N ALA A 67 24.43 9.34 -8.51
CA ALA A 67 23.97 9.29 -7.12
C ALA A 67 22.63 10.05 -6.88
N ALA A 68 22.27 10.99 -7.74
CA ALA A 68 21.04 11.74 -7.66
C ALA A 68 19.80 10.84 -7.86
N TYR A 69 19.81 9.95 -8.88
CA TYR A 69 18.70 9.05 -9.16
C TYR A 69 18.52 8.00 -8.07
N VAL A 70 19.63 7.42 -7.59
CA VAL A 70 19.61 6.46 -6.48
C VAL A 70 19.06 7.12 -5.21
N ARG A 71 19.43 8.37 -4.94
CA ARG A 71 18.90 9.14 -3.79
C ARG A 71 17.39 9.34 -3.91
N VAL A 72 16.87 9.67 -5.09
CA VAL A 72 15.43 9.83 -5.30
C VAL A 72 14.69 8.49 -5.16
N LEU A 73 15.29 7.39 -5.60
CA LEU A 73 14.73 6.05 -5.36
C LEU A 73 14.64 5.75 -3.86
N LEU A 74 15.70 5.95 -3.10
CA LEU A 74 15.71 5.77 -1.65
C LEU A 74 14.71 6.67 -0.94
N ASN A 75 14.61 7.94 -1.38
CA ASN A 75 13.63 8.88 -0.87
C ASN A 75 12.20 8.44 -1.14
N THR A 76 11.93 7.81 -2.30
CA THR A 76 10.63 7.21 -2.61
C THR A 76 10.25 6.16 -1.59
N PHE A 77 11.17 5.26 -1.24
CA PHE A 77 10.94 4.24 -0.20
C PHE A 77 10.73 4.86 1.18
N TRP A 78 11.50 5.89 1.50
CA TRP A 78 11.38 6.59 2.78
C TRP A 78 10.01 7.27 2.93
N ILE A 79 9.57 8.04 1.93
CA ILE A 79 8.25 8.68 1.94
C ILE A 79 7.12 7.64 1.98
N ALA A 80 7.23 6.56 1.19
CA ALA A 80 6.26 5.48 1.21
C ALA A 80 6.16 4.80 2.59
N LEU A 81 7.31 4.58 3.25
CA LEU A 81 7.36 4.03 4.61
C LEU A 81 6.71 4.99 5.62
N LEU A 82 7.06 6.27 5.59
CA LEU A 82 6.49 7.27 6.50
C LEU A 82 4.97 7.38 6.31
N ALA A 83 4.48 7.42 5.07
CA ALA A 83 3.05 7.45 4.79
C ALA A 83 2.36 6.17 5.29
N THR A 84 2.99 5.00 5.14
CA THR A 84 2.47 3.72 5.64
C THR A 84 2.38 3.72 7.16
N VAL A 85 3.43 4.16 7.85
CA VAL A 85 3.44 4.27 9.33
C VAL A 85 2.38 5.27 9.79
N ALA A 86 2.26 6.42 9.16
CA ALA A 86 1.23 7.41 9.49
C ALA A 86 -0.20 6.84 9.30
N CYS A 87 -0.43 6.13 8.18
CA CYS A 87 -1.69 5.43 7.95
C CYS A 87 -1.97 4.36 9.00
N LEU A 88 -0.95 3.62 9.45
CA LEU A 88 -1.10 2.61 10.49
C LEU A 88 -1.41 3.23 11.86
N VAL A 89 -0.69 4.28 12.24
CA VAL A 89 -0.88 4.97 13.53
C VAL A 89 -2.29 5.55 13.65
N ILE A 90 -2.84 6.09 12.56
CA ILE A 90 -4.20 6.65 12.54
C ILE A 90 -5.23 5.54 12.27
N GLY A 91 -4.96 4.65 11.32
CA GLY A 91 -5.88 3.63 10.85
C GLY A 91 -6.12 2.51 11.86
N TYR A 92 -5.10 2.13 12.64
CA TYR A 92 -5.22 1.04 13.62
C TYR A 92 -6.23 1.38 14.73
N PRO A 93 -6.09 2.51 15.47
CA PRO A 93 -7.07 2.88 16.49
C PRO A 93 -8.45 3.15 15.89
N PHE A 94 -8.52 3.69 14.68
CA PHE A 94 -9.79 3.91 14.00
C PHE A 94 -10.49 2.60 13.64
N ALA A 95 -9.77 1.63 13.07
CA ALA A 95 -10.30 0.31 12.77
C ALA A 95 -10.72 -0.44 14.04
N TYR A 96 -9.94 -0.33 15.12
CA TYR A 96 -10.29 -0.89 16.42
C TYR A 96 -11.58 -0.26 16.98
N LEU A 97 -11.71 1.06 16.93
CA LEU A 97 -12.93 1.75 17.33
C LEU A 97 -14.15 1.20 16.59
N MET A 98 -14.04 0.95 15.28
CA MET A 98 -15.12 0.38 14.48
C MET A 98 -15.54 -1.03 14.93
N THR A 99 -14.69 -1.78 15.63
CA THR A 99 -15.04 -3.12 16.15
C THR A 99 -15.83 -3.07 17.46
N ILE A 100 -15.66 -2.02 18.26
CA ILE A 100 -16.28 -1.90 19.59
C ILE A 100 -17.58 -1.08 19.60
N VAL A 101 -17.84 -0.28 18.56
CA VAL A 101 -19.07 0.51 18.45
C VAL A 101 -20.21 -0.30 17.83
N PRO A 102 -21.49 0.11 18.06
CA PRO A 102 -22.64 -0.53 17.42
C PRO A 102 -22.53 -0.51 15.89
N GLY A 103 -23.01 -1.57 15.23
CA GLY A 103 -22.86 -1.77 13.78
C GLY A 103 -23.33 -0.59 12.91
N ARG A 104 -24.36 0.15 13.35
CA ARG A 104 -24.83 1.39 12.68
C ARG A 104 -23.75 2.47 12.70
N VAL A 105 -23.09 2.66 13.84
CA VAL A 105 -22.00 3.64 14.00
C VAL A 105 -20.77 3.18 13.21
N ALA A 106 -20.42 1.91 13.27
CA ALA A 106 -19.34 1.36 12.46
C ALA A 106 -19.59 1.56 10.96
N GLY A 107 -20.84 1.40 10.50
CA GLY A 107 -21.22 1.69 9.12
C GLY A 107 -21.04 3.16 8.74
N LEU A 108 -21.41 4.10 9.61
CA LEU A 108 -21.21 5.53 9.40
C LEU A 108 -19.72 5.90 9.35
N LEU A 109 -18.92 5.34 10.26
CA LEU A 109 -17.45 5.52 10.25
C LEU A 109 -16.82 4.97 8.98
N LEU A 110 -17.30 3.82 8.49
CA LEU A 110 -16.85 3.26 7.22
C LEU A 110 -17.17 4.17 6.05
N ILE A 111 -18.40 4.70 5.99
CA ILE A 111 -18.80 5.68 4.97
C ILE A 111 -17.90 6.93 5.05
N ALA A 112 -17.64 7.46 6.25
CA ALA A 112 -16.79 8.63 6.43
C ALA A 112 -15.37 8.42 5.90
N VAL A 113 -14.77 7.22 6.10
CA VAL A 113 -13.46 6.87 5.56
C VAL A 113 -13.48 6.70 4.05
N LEU A 114 -14.57 6.15 3.50
CA LEU A 114 -14.70 5.90 2.06
C LEU A 114 -15.17 7.13 1.29
N LEU A 115 -15.85 8.08 1.93
CA LEU A 115 -16.41 9.27 1.28
C LEU A 115 -15.38 10.02 0.40
N PRO A 116 -14.10 10.18 0.79
CA PRO A 116 -13.12 10.82 -0.07
C PRO A 116 -12.90 10.11 -1.41
N PHE A 117 -13.25 8.82 -1.57
CA PHE A 117 -13.10 8.12 -2.84
C PHE A 117 -13.94 8.70 -3.98
N TRP A 118 -15.08 9.30 -3.66
CA TRP A 118 -15.94 9.93 -4.67
C TRP A 118 -15.46 11.31 -5.12
N SER A 119 -14.41 11.85 -4.47
CA SER A 119 -13.79 13.10 -4.92
C SER A 119 -12.52 12.84 -5.73
N SER A 120 -12.22 13.71 -6.69
CA SER A 120 -11.01 13.62 -7.50
C SER A 120 -9.75 13.72 -6.62
N LEU A 121 -8.71 12.95 -6.96
CA LEU A 121 -7.40 13.02 -6.33
C LEU A 121 -6.81 14.43 -6.40
N LEU A 122 -6.94 15.08 -7.56
CA LEU A 122 -6.46 16.46 -7.76
C LEU A 122 -7.16 17.44 -6.83
N VAL A 123 -8.49 17.37 -6.74
CA VAL A 123 -9.27 18.25 -5.86
C VAL A 123 -8.83 18.09 -4.41
N ARG A 124 -8.64 16.87 -3.94
CA ARG A 124 -8.14 16.59 -2.58
C ARG A 124 -6.75 17.16 -2.35
N THR A 125 -5.84 17.00 -3.32
CA THR A 125 -4.48 17.51 -3.20
C THR A 125 -4.45 19.04 -3.23
N PHE A 126 -5.27 19.69 -4.06
CA PHE A 126 -5.42 21.14 -4.05
C PHE A 126 -6.06 21.65 -2.74
N ALA A 127 -7.03 20.94 -2.19
CA ALA A 127 -7.58 21.28 -0.88
C ALA A 127 -6.51 21.26 0.21
N TRP A 128 -5.66 20.21 0.24
CA TRP A 128 -4.50 20.16 1.13
C TRP A 128 -3.51 21.30 0.88
N GLN A 129 -3.27 21.66 -0.37
CA GLN A 129 -2.41 22.80 -0.70
C GLN A 129 -2.95 24.11 -0.12
N VAL A 130 -4.26 24.34 -0.17
CA VAL A 130 -4.89 25.53 0.43
C VAL A 130 -4.84 25.48 1.96
N ILE A 131 -5.09 24.32 2.56
CA ILE A 131 -5.06 24.13 4.02
C ILE A 131 -3.67 24.37 4.62
N LEU A 132 -2.62 23.92 3.92
CA LEU A 132 -1.23 23.96 4.40
C LEU A 132 -0.48 25.25 4.05
N ARG A 133 -1.09 26.19 3.30
CA ARG A 133 -0.46 27.51 3.01
C ARG A 133 -0.19 28.32 4.28
N ASP A 134 0.75 29.25 4.20
CA ASP A 134 1.06 30.18 5.30
C ASP A 134 -0.19 30.96 5.75
N THR A 135 -1.06 31.30 4.82
CA THR A 135 -2.40 31.93 5.08
C THR A 135 -3.52 30.90 5.19
N GLY A 136 -3.19 29.60 5.29
CA GLY A 136 -4.14 28.50 5.34
C GLY A 136 -4.87 28.37 6.68
N ILE A 137 -5.87 27.51 6.71
CA ILE A 137 -6.76 27.31 7.88
C ILE A 137 -5.94 26.87 9.11
N ILE A 138 -4.96 25.99 8.93
CA ILE A 138 -4.14 25.47 10.06
C ILE A 138 -3.33 26.61 10.68
N ASN A 139 -2.63 27.41 9.87
CA ASN A 139 -1.81 28.51 10.38
C ASN A 139 -2.66 29.60 11.03
N ARG A 140 -3.79 29.96 10.43
CA ARG A 140 -4.75 30.93 11.04
C ARG A 140 -5.25 30.44 12.39
N PHE A 141 -5.68 29.19 12.47
CA PHE A 141 -6.17 28.62 13.74
C PHE A 141 -5.10 28.62 14.83
N LEU A 142 -3.85 28.27 14.51
CA LEU A 142 -2.73 28.27 15.46
C LEU A 142 -2.33 29.68 15.90
N LEU A 143 -2.37 30.66 14.99
CA LEU A 143 -2.12 32.08 15.28
C LEU A 143 -3.22 32.65 16.19
N ASP A 144 -4.49 32.38 15.88
CA ASP A 144 -5.64 32.85 16.66
C ASP A 144 -5.65 32.27 18.08
N LEU A 145 -5.15 31.03 18.25
CA LEU A 145 -4.95 30.41 19.57
C LEU A 145 -3.73 30.95 20.32
N GLY A 146 -2.88 31.76 19.68
CA GLY A 146 -1.61 32.23 20.26
C GLY A 146 -0.57 31.10 20.45
N ALA A 147 -0.78 29.94 19.79
CA ALA A 147 0.15 28.80 19.86
C ALA A 147 1.45 29.04 19.08
N ILE A 148 1.39 29.88 18.06
CA ILE A 148 2.53 30.29 17.23
C ILE A 148 2.51 31.81 17.05
N SER A 149 3.68 32.42 16.87
CA SER A 149 3.83 33.86 16.60
C SER A 149 3.97 34.19 15.10
N GLU A 150 4.40 33.21 14.30
CA GLU A 150 4.57 33.31 12.86
C GLU A 150 4.02 32.07 12.16
N PRO A 151 3.57 32.17 10.89
CA PRO A 151 3.06 31.03 10.13
C PRO A 151 4.13 29.94 9.96
N LEU A 152 3.74 28.70 10.17
CA LEU A 152 4.57 27.53 9.90
C LEU A 152 4.61 27.23 8.41
N THR A 153 5.79 26.98 7.86
CA THR A 153 5.96 26.49 6.48
C THR A 153 5.57 25.01 6.41
N LEU A 154 4.29 24.73 6.21
CA LEU A 154 3.75 23.37 6.14
C LEU A 154 3.72 22.83 4.71
N ILE A 155 3.54 23.72 3.73
CA ILE A 155 3.60 23.38 2.30
C ILE A 155 5.04 23.25 1.83
N ARG A 156 5.29 22.42 0.81
CA ARG A 156 6.62 22.08 0.27
C ARG A 156 7.54 21.43 1.30
N THR A 157 6.95 20.65 2.20
CA THR A 157 7.66 19.90 3.23
C THR A 157 7.25 18.42 3.18
N THR A 158 8.13 17.56 3.67
CA THR A 158 7.84 16.13 3.84
C THR A 158 6.58 15.90 4.69
N GLY A 159 6.37 16.73 5.73
CA GLY A 159 5.17 16.67 6.57
C GLY A 159 3.89 16.91 5.77
N GLY A 160 3.87 17.90 4.88
CA GLY A 160 2.74 18.19 4.00
C GLY A 160 2.46 17.04 3.03
N VAL A 161 3.51 16.43 2.46
CA VAL A 161 3.39 15.24 1.61
C VAL A 161 2.76 14.09 2.38
N ILE A 162 3.29 13.78 3.57
CA ILE A 162 2.80 12.68 4.42
C ILE A 162 1.33 12.91 4.80
N ALA A 163 0.96 14.13 5.21
CA ALA A 163 -0.43 14.46 5.55
C ALA A 163 -1.39 14.21 4.37
N GLY A 164 -1.04 14.72 3.18
CA GLY A 164 -1.83 14.53 1.97
C GLY A 164 -1.93 13.07 1.55
N MET A 165 -0.81 12.34 1.53
CA MET A 165 -0.77 10.92 1.19
C MET A 165 -1.54 10.07 2.19
N THR A 166 -1.38 10.34 3.49
CA THR A 166 -2.09 9.61 4.55
C THR A 166 -3.60 9.73 4.39
N HIS A 167 -4.13 10.95 4.19
CA HIS A 167 -5.55 11.16 3.97
C HIS A 167 -6.10 10.34 2.79
N ILE A 168 -5.31 10.25 1.70
CA ILE A 168 -5.73 9.54 0.49
C ILE A 168 -5.61 8.02 0.66
N LEU A 169 -4.57 7.55 1.36
CA LEU A 169 -4.25 6.13 1.52
C LEU A 169 -4.91 5.49 2.74
N LEU A 170 -5.44 6.28 3.68
CA LEU A 170 -6.03 5.80 4.92
C LEU A 170 -7.11 4.71 4.73
N PRO A 171 -8.04 4.82 3.77
CA PRO A 171 -9.02 3.77 3.52
C PRO A 171 -8.40 2.41 3.19
N PHE A 172 -7.30 2.38 2.44
CA PHE A 172 -6.59 1.16 2.08
C PHE A 172 -5.89 0.49 3.28
N MET A 173 -5.64 1.26 4.35
CA MET A 173 -5.17 0.73 5.63
C MET A 173 -6.34 0.23 6.49
N VAL A 174 -7.40 1.04 6.62
CA VAL A 174 -8.53 0.76 7.52
C VAL A 174 -9.31 -0.47 7.08
N LEU A 175 -9.55 -0.66 5.77
CA LEU A 175 -10.36 -1.77 5.27
C LEU A 175 -9.80 -3.15 5.63
N PRO A 176 -8.51 -3.49 5.34
CA PRO A 176 -7.93 -4.77 5.73
C PRO A 176 -7.87 -4.95 7.24
N LEU A 177 -7.51 -3.88 7.98
CA LEU A 177 -7.49 -3.91 9.45
C LEU A 177 -8.86 -4.26 10.01
N PHE A 178 -9.90 -3.53 9.63
CA PHE A 178 -11.26 -3.75 10.09
C PHE A 178 -11.79 -5.13 9.70
N ALA A 179 -11.50 -5.60 8.49
CA ALA A 179 -11.94 -6.92 8.02
C ALA A 179 -11.37 -8.07 8.87
N VAL A 180 -10.12 -7.95 9.33
CA VAL A 180 -9.48 -8.94 10.22
C VAL A 180 -9.95 -8.75 11.65
N MET A 181 -9.88 -7.53 12.20
CA MET A 181 -10.20 -7.22 13.58
C MET A 181 -11.65 -7.60 13.94
N ARG A 182 -12.58 -7.39 13.02
CA ARG A 182 -14.00 -7.73 13.19
C ARG A 182 -14.25 -9.25 13.34
N ARG A 183 -13.33 -10.10 12.89
CA ARG A 183 -13.42 -11.55 12.99
C ARG A 183 -12.84 -12.10 14.28
N ILE A 184 -12.12 -11.28 15.06
CA ILE A 184 -11.56 -11.69 16.35
C ILE A 184 -12.72 -11.87 17.34
N ASP A 185 -12.83 -13.09 17.90
CA ASP A 185 -13.90 -13.40 18.85
C ASP A 185 -13.67 -12.62 20.16
N PRO A 186 -14.67 -11.86 20.64
CA PRO A 186 -14.60 -11.17 21.93
C PRO A 186 -14.38 -12.08 23.13
N GLU A 187 -14.69 -13.37 22.99
CA GLU A 187 -14.47 -14.40 24.04
C GLU A 187 -12.98 -14.50 24.46
N TYR A 188 -12.04 -14.29 23.54
CA TYR A 188 -10.62 -14.29 23.89
C TYR A 188 -10.27 -13.23 24.94
N GLY A 189 -10.87 -12.04 24.81
CA GLY A 189 -10.69 -10.98 25.81
C GLY A 189 -11.32 -11.31 27.17
N ARG A 190 -12.51 -11.93 27.15
CA ARG A 190 -13.21 -12.38 28.36
C ARG A 190 -12.48 -13.51 29.06
N ALA A 191 -11.98 -14.49 28.34
CA ALA A 191 -11.16 -15.57 28.89
C ALA A 191 -9.88 -15.05 29.56
N ALA A 192 -9.20 -14.10 28.92
CA ALA A 192 -8.04 -13.45 29.50
C ALA A 192 -8.36 -12.70 30.81
N ALA A 193 -9.49 -11.98 30.86
CA ALA A 193 -9.95 -11.29 32.05
C ALA A 193 -10.26 -12.26 33.20
N ASN A 194 -10.88 -13.42 32.91
CA ASN A 194 -11.14 -14.47 33.89
C ASN A 194 -9.84 -15.08 34.44
N LEU A 195 -8.76 -15.07 33.67
CA LEU A 195 -7.41 -15.48 34.09
C LEU A 195 -6.63 -14.35 34.80
N GLY A 196 -7.27 -13.21 35.07
CA GLY A 196 -6.66 -12.08 35.82
C GLY A 196 -5.86 -11.12 34.92
N ALA A 197 -5.93 -11.20 33.60
CA ALA A 197 -5.26 -10.25 32.74
C ALA A 197 -5.92 -8.87 32.81
N SER A 198 -5.10 -7.81 32.89
CA SER A 198 -5.61 -6.43 32.74
C SER A 198 -6.07 -6.17 31.30
N PRO A 199 -7.00 -5.21 31.07
CA PRO A 199 -7.48 -4.86 29.72
C PRO A 199 -6.36 -4.52 28.74
N ILE A 200 -5.34 -3.79 29.21
CA ILE A 200 -4.17 -3.43 28.39
C ILE A 200 -3.35 -4.69 28.04
N SER A 201 -3.17 -5.60 29.01
CA SER A 201 -2.44 -6.86 28.77
C SER A 201 -3.18 -7.76 27.78
N ALA A 202 -4.50 -7.88 27.88
CA ALA A 202 -5.34 -8.62 26.94
C ALA A 202 -5.27 -8.01 25.54
N PHE A 203 -5.34 -6.67 25.43
CA PHE A 203 -5.20 -5.97 24.16
C PHE A 203 -3.82 -6.23 23.52
N LEU A 204 -2.73 -5.99 24.23
CA LEU A 204 -1.38 -6.09 23.66
C LEU A 204 -0.93 -7.54 23.39
N ARG A 205 -1.35 -8.51 24.24
CA ARG A 205 -0.88 -9.91 24.13
C ARG A 205 -1.81 -10.82 23.34
N ILE A 206 -3.07 -10.43 23.13
CA ILE A 206 -4.05 -11.25 22.41
C ILE A 206 -4.56 -10.53 21.18
N PHE A 207 -5.18 -9.34 21.35
CA PHE A 207 -5.84 -8.65 20.24
C PHE A 207 -4.83 -8.18 19.18
N VAL A 208 -3.72 -7.54 19.58
CA VAL A 208 -2.68 -7.05 18.67
C VAL A 208 -2.06 -8.19 17.84
N PRO A 209 -1.61 -9.32 18.41
CA PRO A 209 -1.11 -10.46 17.65
C PRO A 209 -2.15 -11.06 16.68
N LEU A 210 -3.40 -11.20 17.10
CA LEU A 210 -4.48 -11.72 16.24
C LEU A 210 -4.85 -10.75 15.11
N SER A 211 -4.65 -9.44 15.28
CA SER A 211 -4.88 -8.43 14.24
C SER A 211 -3.72 -8.30 13.25
N LEU A 212 -2.57 -8.93 13.51
CA LEU A 212 -1.34 -8.79 12.73
C LEU A 212 -1.51 -9.11 11.22
N PRO A 213 -2.30 -10.13 10.82
CA PRO A 213 -2.55 -10.35 9.38
C PRO A 213 -3.21 -9.15 8.70
N GLY A 214 -4.10 -8.44 9.40
CA GLY A 214 -4.71 -7.20 8.91
C GLY A 214 -3.71 -6.04 8.80
N VAL A 215 -2.82 -5.92 9.81
CA VAL A 215 -1.72 -4.94 9.80
C VAL A 215 -0.80 -5.16 8.61
N LEU A 216 -0.35 -6.40 8.40
CA LEU A 216 0.55 -6.74 7.31
C LEU A 216 -0.09 -6.49 5.95
N ALA A 217 -1.35 -6.89 5.76
CA ALA A 217 -2.09 -6.67 4.52
C ALA A 217 -2.29 -5.16 4.24
N GLY A 218 -2.71 -4.38 5.24
CA GLY A 218 -2.89 -2.93 5.13
C GLY A 218 -1.57 -2.20 4.86
N CYS A 219 -0.52 -2.52 5.61
CA CYS A 219 0.80 -1.91 5.42
C CYS A 219 1.36 -2.22 4.03
N LEU A 220 1.28 -3.47 3.57
CA LEU A 220 1.76 -3.86 2.26
C LEU A 220 1.00 -3.13 1.14
N LEU A 221 -0.33 -3.08 1.24
CA LEU A 221 -1.17 -2.41 0.26
C LEU A 221 -0.88 -0.90 0.19
N VAL A 222 -0.84 -0.22 1.34
CA VAL A 222 -0.54 1.22 1.41
C VAL A 222 0.87 1.51 0.91
N PHE A 223 1.86 0.71 1.30
CA PHE A 223 3.25 0.90 0.89
C PHE A 223 3.42 0.77 -0.63
N ILE A 224 2.83 -0.26 -1.25
CA ILE A 224 2.90 -0.45 -2.71
C ILE A 224 2.20 0.70 -3.44
N LEU A 225 1.03 1.12 -2.98
CA LEU A 225 0.33 2.26 -3.56
C LEU A 225 1.14 3.55 -3.42
N ALA A 226 1.78 3.76 -2.28
CA ALA A 226 2.61 4.93 -2.01
C ALA A 226 3.84 5.02 -2.92
N LEU A 227 4.47 3.89 -3.29
CA LEU A 227 5.63 3.87 -4.20
C LEU A 227 5.32 4.49 -5.58
N GLY A 228 4.10 4.29 -6.09
CA GLY A 228 3.65 4.85 -7.36
C GLY A 228 3.05 6.25 -7.27
N PHE A 229 3.01 6.85 -6.08
CA PHE A 229 2.36 8.15 -5.90
C PHE A 229 3.14 9.27 -6.60
N TYR A 230 2.41 10.08 -7.39
CA TYR A 230 3.00 11.16 -8.19
C TYR A 230 2.43 12.54 -7.82
N ILE A 231 1.09 12.69 -7.88
CA ILE A 231 0.41 13.98 -7.85
C ILE A 231 0.62 14.70 -6.51
N THR A 232 0.42 14.00 -5.39
CA THR A 232 0.49 14.61 -4.06
C THR A 232 1.91 15.06 -3.70
N PRO A 233 2.97 14.25 -3.89
CA PRO A 233 4.34 14.71 -3.69
C PRO A 233 4.73 15.85 -4.66
N ALA A 234 4.21 15.86 -5.89
CA ALA A 234 4.50 16.91 -6.86
C ALA A 234 3.91 18.28 -6.46
N LEU A 235 2.75 18.29 -5.80
CA LEU A 235 2.04 19.51 -5.44
C LEU A 235 2.31 19.98 -4.01
N LEU A 236 2.54 19.08 -3.08
CA LEU A 236 2.73 19.39 -1.66
C LEU A 236 4.20 19.32 -1.21
N GLY A 237 5.04 18.57 -1.92
CA GLY A 237 6.44 18.36 -1.58
C GLY A 237 7.37 19.48 -2.05
N GLY A 238 8.55 19.51 -1.44
CA GLY A 238 9.67 20.36 -1.85
C GLY A 238 10.68 19.61 -2.74
N LEU A 239 11.81 20.24 -3.01
CA LEU A 239 12.88 19.64 -3.82
C LEU A 239 13.45 18.35 -3.23
N ARG A 240 13.38 18.20 -1.91
CA ARG A 240 13.87 17.02 -1.18
C ARG A 240 12.85 15.88 -1.16
N ASP A 241 11.59 16.16 -1.51
CA ASP A 241 10.50 15.19 -1.47
C ASP A 241 10.20 14.58 -2.84
N GLN A 242 11.13 14.76 -3.80
CA GLN A 242 10.99 14.21 -5.13
C GLN A 242 10.98 12.68 -5.08
N MET A 243 9.99 12.08 -5.74
CA MET A 243 9.83 10.64 -5.86
C MET A 243 10.15 10.17 -7.28
N ILE A 244 10.50 8.89 -7.42
CA ILE A 244 10.88 8.33 -8.73
C ILE A 244 9.76 8.42 -9.76
N SER A 245 8.50 8.33 -9.36
CA SER A 245 7.32 8.54 -10.20
C SER A 245 7.31 9.94 -10.87
N GLN A 246 7.77 10.97 -10.16
CA GLN A 246 7.91 12.33 -10.71
C GLN A 246 9.03 12.39 -11.74
N LEU A 247 10.17 11.74 -11.46
CA LEU A 247 11.28 11.67 -12.42
C LEU A 247 10.86 10.93 -13.70
N ILE A 248 10.14 9.82 -13.59
CA ILE A 248 9.62 9.09 -14.75
C ILE A 248 8.76 10.01 -15.62
N VAL A 249 7.82 10.73 -15.02
CA VAL A 249 6.96 11.68 -15.74
C VAL A 249 7.79 12.80 -16.37
N GLN A 250 8.78 13.33 -15.67
CA GLN A 250 9.66 14.38 -16.18
C GLN A 250 10.49 13.89 -17.37
N GLN A 251 11.06 12.70 -17.32
CA GLN A 251 11.83 12.13 -18.43
C GLN A 251 10.95 11.89 -19.66
N ILE A 252 9.79 11.27 -19.49
CA ILE A 252 8.91 10.91 -20.60
C ILE A 252 8.21 12.13 -21.18
N GLN A 253 7.64 13.02 -20.36
CA GLN A 253 6.78 14.11 -20.85
C GLN A 253 7.53 15.40 -21.15
N GLN A 254 8.60 15.71 -20.42
CA GLN A 254 9.34 16.98 -20.58
C GLN A 254 10.60 16.82 -21.40
N ARG A 255 11.37 15.74 -21.18
CA ARG A 255 12.62 15.47 -21.88
C ARG A 255 12.46 14.59 -23.11
N LEU A 256 11.30 13.91 -23.26
CA LEU A 256 11.01 12.97 -24.32
C LEU A 256 12.00 11.79 -24.38
N ASP A 257 12.67 11.52 -23.26
CA ASP A 257 13.60 10.41 -23.09
C ASP A 257 12.82 9.16 -22.63
N TRP A 258 12.28 8.45 -23.61
CA TRP A 258 11.48 7.25 -23.36
C TRP A 258 12.33 6.09 -22.85
N GLY A 259 13.57 5.95 -23.35
CA GLY A 259 14.48 4.87 -22.96
C GLY A 259 14.78 4.93 -21.46
N PHE A 260 15.26 6.06 -20.99
CA PHE A 260 15.60 6.27 -19.59
C PHE A 260 14.37 6.28 -18.68
N GLY A 261 13.26 6.92 -19.11
CA GLY A 261 12.01 6.92 -18.34
C GLY A 261 11.40 5.53 -18.17
N THR A 262 11.46 4.68 -19.23
CA THR A 262 10.99 3.29 -19.12
C THR A 262 11.93 2.42 -18.30
N ALA A 263 13.25 2.63 -18.34
CA ALA A 263 14.19 1.92 -17.48
C ALA A 263 13.93 2.18 -15.98
N MET A 264 13.67 3.44 -15.59
CA MET A 264 13.25 3.77 -14.23
C MET A 264 11.92 3.10 -13.84
N SER A 265 10.96 3.04 -14.78
CA SER A 265 9.68 2.38 -14.55
C SER A 265 9.83 0.88 -14.32
N VAL A 266 10.68 0.21 -15.12
CA VAL A 266 11.00 -1.22 -14.99
C VAL A 266 11.69 -1.50 -13.66
N LEU A 267 12.63 -0.65 -13.24
CA LEU A 267 13.29 -0.76 -11.93
C LEU A 267 12.27 -0.65 -10.80
N LEU A 268 11.38 0.34 -10.82
CA LEU A 268 10.36 0.52 -9.79
C LEU A 268 9.42 -0.68 -9.71
N VAL A 269 8.92 -1.16 -10.87
CA VAL A 269 8.05 -2.35 -10.94
C VAL A 269 8.80 -3.59 -10.45
N GLY A 270 10.04 -3.80 -10.89
CA GLY A 270 10.86 -4.93 -10.49
C GLY A 270 11.06 -4.99 -8.98
N ILE A 271 11.44 -3.87 -8.36
CA ILE A 271 11.63 -3.79 -6.91
C ILE A 271 10.27 -4.02 -6.19
N THR A 272 9.19 -3.45 -6.69
CA THR A 272 7.85 -3.64 -6.12
C THR A 272 7.43 -5.12 -6.15
N LEU A 273 7.69 -5.82 -7.26
CA LEU A 273 7.43 -7.26 -7.39
C LEU A 273 8.29 -8.10 -6.44
N VAL A 274 9.56 -7.74 -6.26
CA VAL A 274 10.44 -8.39 -5.27
C VAL A 274 9.89 -8.23 -3.86
N ILE A 275 9.49 -7.01 -3.47
CA ILE A 275 8.89 -6.73 -2.16
C ILE A 275 7.60 -7.56 -1.98
N LEU A 276 6.73 -7.59 -2.99
CA LEU A 276 5.50 -8.37 -2.95
C LEU A 276 5.79 -9.87 -2.80
N PHE A 277 6.78 -10.38 -3.53
CA PHE A 277 7.18 -11.78 -3.45
C PHE A 277 7.72 -12.13 -2.06
N VAL A 278 8.62 -11.32 -1.52
CA VAL A 278 9.18 -11.53 -0.18
C VAL A 278 8.08 -11.45 0.89
N ALA A 279 7.19 -10.47 0.81
CA ALA A 279 6.06 -10.33 1.72
C ALA A 279 5.11 -11.54 1.65
N SER A 280 4.80 -12.04 0.45
CA SER A 280 3.95 -13.22 0.26
C SER A 280 4.56 -14.48 0.85
N ARG A 281 5.88 -14.64 0.77
CA ARG A 281 6.59 -15.75 1.40
C ARG A 281 6.56 -15.64 2.93
N ALA A 282 6.78 -14.45 3.47
CA ALA A 282 6.77 -14.22 4.93
C ALA A 282 5.38 -14.50 5.54
N ILE A 283 4.30 -14.14 4.84
CA ILE A 283 2.92 -14.42 5.29
C ILE A 283 2.65 -15.93 5.28
N ARG A 284 2.98 -16.64 4.19
CA ARG A 284 2.76 -18.10 4.09
C ARG A 284 3.53 -18.89 5.15
N LEU A 285 4.75 -18.50 5.46
CA LEU A 285 5.55 -19.15 6.51
C LEU A 285 4.87 -19.02 7.89
N ARG A 286 4.24 -17.90 8.19
CA ARG A 286 3.49 -17.70 9.44
C ARG A 286 2.27 -18.61 9.55
N ASP A 287 1.52 -18.80 8.46
CA ASP A 287 0.36 -19.69 8.44
C ASP A 287 0.78 -21.16 8.66
N VAL A 288 1.93 -21.56 8.12
CA VAL A 288 2.49 -22.91 8.30
C VAL A 288 3.00 -23.13 9.73
N PHE A 289 3.68 -22.15 10.32
CA PHE A 289 4.18 -22.27 11.70
C PHE A 289 3.09 -22.07 12.76
N GLY A 290 2.03 -21.32 12.46
CA GLY A 290 0.88 -21.13 13.35
C GLY A 290 0.04 -22.40 13.51
N SER A 291 -0.07 -23.22 12.46
CA SER A 291 -0.81 -24.49 12.49
C SER A 291 -0.09 -25.64 13.20
N VAL A 292 1.22 -25.52 13.45
CA VAL A 292 2.02 -26.55 14.16
C VAL A 292 1.93 -26.43 15.68
N VAL A 293 1.38 -25.32 16.20
CA VAL A 293 1.23 -25.08 17.66
C VAL A 293 -0.16 -25.49 18.17
N GLU A 294 -1.10 -25.90 17.28
CA GLU A 294 -2.46 -26.33 17.63
C GLU A 294 -2.63 -27.87 17.67
N ASP A 295 -1.60 -28.68 17.40
CA ASP A 295 -1.54 -30.12 17.64
C ASP A 295 -0.67 -30.42 18.87
#